data_7f4434993425f68fa3bf1dfcae7da3ba
#
_entry.id   7f4434993425f68fa3bf1dfcae7da3ba
#
_cell.length_a   1.000
_cell.length_b   1.000
_cell.length_c   1.000
_cell.angle_alpha   90.00
_cell.angle_beta   90.00
_cell.angle_gamma   90.00
#
_symmetry.space_group_name_H-M   'P 1'
#
loop_
_entity.id
_entity.type
_entity.pdbx_description
1 polymer ?
#
loop_
_entity_poly.entity_id
_entity_poly.type
_entity_poly.pdbx_seq_one_letter_code
_entity_poly.pdbx_strand_id
1 'polypeptide(L)'
;RFNRYHGLRMDFIYDGEHVQPAKHPYYFAGLFYLQEPSAMTPANRLPIEPGDKVLDVCAAPGGKATELGAKLCGEGVLVANDISNSRAKGLLKNIEVFGIGNVLVLSEEPGKIEEYFTEYFDKI
;
A
#
# COMPACT_ATOMS: atom_id res chain seq x y z
N ARG A 1 15.73 7.32 18.05
CA ARG A 1 16.69 7.27 16.93
C ARG A 1 16.12 6.34 15.87
N PHE A 2 15.98 6.80 14.63
CA PHE A 2 15.56 5.94 13.51
C PHE A 2 16.80 5.29 12.90
N ASN A 3 16.78 3.97 12.77
CA ASN A 3 17.84 3.20 12.10
C ASN A 3 17.28 2.66 10.78
N ARG A 4 18.04 2.81 9.69
CA ARG A 4 17.65 2.26 8.38
C ARG A 4 17.65 0.74 8.42
N TYR A 5 16.60 0.12 7.89
CA TYR A 5 16.51 -1.34 7.79
C TYR A 5 17.37 -1.83 6.60
N HIS A 6 18.32 -2.74 6.87
CA HIS A 6 19.15 -3.32 5.83
C HIS A 6 18.33 -4.31 4.98
N GLY A 7 18.06 -3.95 3.73
CA GLY A 7 17.39 -4.80 2.77
C GLY A 7 16.12 -4.23 2.14
N LEU A 8 15.60 -3.13 2.67
CA LEU A 8 14.46 -2.38 2.10
C LEU A 8 14.89 -0.94 1.81
N ARG A 9 14.39 -0.35 0.74
CA ARG A 9 15.01 0.84 0.12
C ARG A 9 14.80 2.14 0.90
N MET A 10 13.73 2.27 1.68
CA MET A 10 13.32 3.50 2.39
C MET A 10 12.74 3.24 3.78
N ASP A 11 13.19 2.16 4.45
CA ASP A 11 12.61 1.75 5.70
C ASP A 11 13.51 2.05 6.89
N PHE A 12 12.87 2.36 8.02
CA PHE A 12 13.52 2.72 9.26
C PHE A 12 12.95 1.90 10.41
N ILE A 13 13.82 1.40 11.27
CA ILE A 13 13.43 0.83 12.57
C ILE A 13 13.51 1.93 13.62
N TYR A 14 12.54 2.00 14.48
CA TYR A 14 12.50 2.91 15.61
C TYR A 14 12.40 2.15 16.93
N ASP A 15 12.84 2.78 18.00
CA ASP A 15 12.67 2.30 19.37
C ASP A 15 11.28 2.66 19.87
N GLY A 16 10.39 1.67 19.96
CA GLY A 16 8.99 1.84 20.37
C GLY A 16 8.81 2.23 21.85
N GLU A 17 9.84 2.05 22.69
CA GLU A 17 9.79 2.48 24.09
C GLU A 17 9.95 4.00 24.21
N HIS A 18 10.75 4.62 23.34
CA HIS A 18 11.09 6.04 23.40
C HIS A 18 10.45 6.90 22.34
N VAL A 19 9.98 6.29 21.23
CA VAL A 19 9.41 7.00 20.08
C VAL A 19 8.00 6.49 19.78
N GLN A 20 7.04 7.40 19.68
CA GLN A 20 5.64 7.08 19.34
C GLN A 20 5.29 7.70 17.97
N PRO A 21 5.71 7.09 16.85
CA PRO A 21 5.54 7.69 15.52
C PRO A 21 4.07 7.91 15.15
N ALA A 22 3.15 7.06 15.61
CA ALA A 22 1.71 7.19 15.36
C ALA A 22 1.09 8.49 15.93
N LYS A 23 1.77 9.16 16.87
CA LYS A 23 1.36 10.47 17.40
C LYS A 23 2.03 11.65 16.71
N HIS A 24 2.95 11.40 15.79
CA HIS A 24 3.68 12.46 15.11
C HIS A 24 2.82 13.13 14.03
N PRO A 25 2.85 14.47 13.88
CA PRO A 25 2.10 15.16 12.84
C PRO A 25 2.34 14.63 11.42
N TYR A 26 3.55 14.20 11.11
CA TYR A 26 3.90 13.60 9.81
C TYR A 26 3.21 12.27 9.52
N TYR A 27 2.85 11.49 10.55
CA TYR A 27 2.03 10.30 10.38
C TYR A 27 0.63 10.66 9.84
N PHE A 28 0.01 11.68 10.45
CA PHE A 28 -1.31 12.18 10.01
C PHE A 28 -1.25 12.88 8.64
N ALA A 29 -0.09 13.40 8.27
CA ALA A 29 0.16 14.01 6.97
C ALA A 29 0.53 12.98 5.87
N GLY A 30 0.54 11.68 6.17
CA GLY A 30 0.84 10.63 5.20
C GLY A 30 2.30 10.58 4.74
N LEU A 31 3.26 11.10 5.52
CA LEU A 31 4.67 11.11 5.14
C LEU A 31 5.39 9.79 5.43
N PHE A 32 4.83 8.92 6.23
CA PHE A 32 5.32 7.56 6.46
C PHE A 32 4.21 6.63 6.92
N TYR A 33 4.36 5.34 6.63
CA TYR A 33 3.46 4.28 7.06
C TYR A 33 4.13 3.42 8.13
N LEU A 34 3.37 3.00 9.15
CA LEU A 34 3.84 2.09 10.19
C LEU A 34 3.47 0.66 9.81
N GLN A 35 4.46 -0.17 9.59
CA GLN A 35 4.27 -1.54 9.14
C GLN A 35 5.33 -2.46 9.73
N GLU A 36 4.99 -3.72 9.87
CA GLU A 36 5.92 -4.76 10.25
C GLU A 36 6.86 -5.12 9.09
N PRO A 37 8.16 -5.35 9.34
CA PRO A 37 9.14 -5.59 8.26
C PRO A 37 8.78 -6.71 7.28
N SER A 38 8.19 -7.81 7.78
CA SER A 38 7.79 -8.93 6.92
C SER A 38 6.70 -8.53 5.92
N ALA A 39 5.77 -7.65 6.34
CA ALA A 39 4.68 -7.18 5.51
C ALA A 39 5.11 -6.15 4.43
N MET A 40 6.27 -5.50 4.59
CA MET A 40 6.85 -4.58 3.60
C MET A 40 7.44 -5.34 2.41
N THR A 41 7.95 -6.56 2.63
CA THR A 41 8.74 -7.31 1.64
C THR A 41 8.03 -7.54 0.30
N PRO A 42 6.75 -7.95 0.23
CA PRO A 42 6.10 -8.21 -1.05
C PRO A 42 6.06 -6.97 -1.95
N ALA A 43 5.55 -5.86 -1.45
CA ALA A 43 5.46 -4.62 -2.23
C ALA A 43 6.84 -4.06 -2.59
N ASN A 44 7.83 -4.18 -1.69
CA ASN A 44 9.19 -3.73 -1.96
C ASN A 44 9.86 -4.53 -3.08
N ARG A 45 9.66 -5.85 -3.12
CA ARG A 45 10.29 -6.76 -4.08
C ARG A 45 9.61 -6.77 -5.44
N LEU A 46 8.35 -6.44 -5.53
CA LEU A 46 7.62 -6.41 -6.79
C LEU A 46 8.18 -5.28 -7.68
N PRO A 47 8.67 -5.60 -8.90
CA PRO A 47 9.22 -4.60 -9.82
C PRO A 47 8.07 -3.82 -10.49
N ILE A 48 7.61 -2.77 -9.83
CA ILE A 48 6.58 -1.86 -10.34
C ILE A 48 7.25 -0.72 -11.08
N GLU A 49 6.71 -0.42 -12.27
CA GLU A 49 7.11 0.70 -13.10
C GLU A 49 5.92 1.68 -13.28
N PRO A 50 6.18 3.00 -13.44
CA PRO A 50 5.14 3.95 -13.82
C PRO A 50 4.41 3.48 -15.08
N GLY A 51 3.07 3.50 -15.04
CA GLY A 51 2.22 3.01 -16.13
C GLY A 51 1.70 1.59 -15.94
N ASP A 52 2.26 0.79 -15.04
CA ASP A 52 1.76 -0.57 -14.75
C ASP A 52 0.32 -0.56 -14.25
N LYS A 53 -0.40 -1.63 -14.57
CA LYS A 53 -1.70 -1.99 -14.01
C LYS A 53 -1.49 -3.05 -12.94
N VAL A 54 -1.68 -2.66 -11.70
CA VAL A 54 -1.31 -3.47 -10.52
C VAL A 54 -2.55 -3.88 -9.74
N LEU A 55 -2.63 -5.12 -9.29
CA LEU A 55 -3.66 -5.62 -8.39
C LEU A 55 -3.06 -6.02 -7.04
N ASP A 56 -3.56 -5.43 -5.94
CA ASP A 56 -3.37 -5.96 -4.59
C ASP A 56 -4.68 -6.60 -4.13
N VAL A 57 -4.74 -7.94 -4.14
CA VAL A 57 -5.96 -8.73 -3.85
C VAL A 57 -6.37 -8.63 -2.38
N CYS A 58 -5.42 -8.41 -1.46
CA CYS A 58 -5.63 -8.35 -0.01
C CYS A 58 -4.96 -7.08 0.55
N ALA A 59 -5.45 -5.92 0.13
CA ALA A 59 -4.76 -4.65 0.31
C ALA A 59 -4.87 -4.03 1.70
N ALA A 60 -5.99 -4.25 2.41
CA ALA A 60 -6.22 -3.59 3.70
C ALA A 60 -5.24 -4.08 4.79
N PRO A 61 -4.78 -3.19 5.66
CA PRO A 61 -5.17 -1.80 5.83
C PRO A 61 -4.49 -0.79 4.89
N GLY A 62 -3.59 -1.20 3.97
CA GLY A 62 -3.02 -0.33 2.95
C GLY A 62 -1.50 -0.22 2.93
N GLY A 63 -0.77 -0.94 3.76
CA GLY A 63 0.70 -0.86 3.79
C GLY A 63 1.35 -1.22 2.46
N LYS A 64 0.94 -2.35 1.85
CA LYS A 64 1.41 -2.72 0.50
C LYS A 64 0.86 -1.76 -0.56
N ALA A 65 -0.44 -1.48 -0.52
CA ALA A 65 -1.10 -0.65 -1.52
C ALA A 65 -0.53 0.77 -1.59
N THR A 66 -0.18 1.39 -0.45
CA THR A 66 0.45 2.72 -0.42
C THR A 66 1.85 2.70 -1.02
N GLU A 67 2.65 1.66 -0.77
CA GLU A 67 3.96 1.50 -1.38
C GLU A 67 3.87 1.26 -2.90
N LEU A 68 2.95 0.37 -3.34
CA LEU A 68 2.70 0.12 -4.77
C LEU A 68 2.24 1.39 -5.50
N GLY A 69 1.32 2.14 -4.90
CA GLY A 69 0.86 3.42 -5.44
C GLY A 69 1.96 4.47 -5.53
N ALA A 70 2.85 4.53 -4.54
CA ALA A 70 4.02 5.42 -4.58
C ALA A 70 4.98 5.06 -5.72
N LYS A 71 5.21 3.77 -5.99
CA LYS A 71 6.05 3.31 -7.10
C LYS A 71 5.47 3.65 -8.47
N LEU A 72 4.15 3.68 -8.61
CA LEU A 72 3.47 4.08 -9.84
C LEU A 72 3.64 5.56 -10.18
N CYS A 73 4.03 6.39 -9.23
CA CYS A 73 4.27 7.83 -9.44
C CYS A 73 3.10 8.58 -10.09
N GLY A 74 1.86 8.14 -9.85
CA GLY A 74 0.65 8.73 -10.46
C GLY A 74 0.33 8.24 -11.88
N GLU A 75 1.13 7.35 -12.45
CA GLU A 75 0.91 6.76 -13.78
C GLU A 75 0.42 5.31 -13.66
N GLY A 76 -0.40 4.85 -14.64
CA GLY A 76 -1.03 3.53 -14.56
C GLY A 76 -2.19 3.48 -13.58
N VAL A 77 -2.47 2.31 -13.02
CA VAL A 77 -3.58 2.10 -12.08
C VAL A 77 -3.24 1.05 -11.02
N LEU A 78 -3.62 1.32 -9.78
CA LEU A 78 -3.66 0.32 -8.71
C LEU A 78 -5.11 -0.07 -8.42
N VAL A 79 -5.42 -1.35 -8.53
CA VAL A 79 -6.67 -1.90 -7.99
C VAL A 79 -6.35 -2.53 -6.65
N ALA A 80 -6.87 -1.97 -5.58
CA ALA A 80 -6.63 -2.38 -4.21
C ALA A 80 -7.91 -2.97 -3.61
N ASN A 81 -7.93 -4.28 -3.43
CA ASN A 81 -9.12 -5.02 -2.97
C ASN A 81 -8.97 -5.52 -1.54
N ASP A 82 -10.08 -5.57 -0.83
CA ASP A 82 -10.20 -6.38 0.39
C ASP A 82 -11.63 -6.91 0.50
N ILE A 83 -11.79 -8.21 0.71
CA ILE A 83 -13.10 -8.87 0.79
C ILE A 83 -13.98 -8.28 1.91
N SER A 84 -13.38 -7.70 2.95
CA SER A 84 -14.09 -7.06 4.05
C SER A 84 -14.36 -5.59 3.75
N ASN A 85 -15.63 -5.24 3.57
CA ASN A 85 -16.06 -3.85 3.34
C ASN A 85 -15.59 -2.89 4.45
N SER A 86 -15.60 -3.33 5.71
CA SER A 86 -15.12 -2.50 6.82
C SER A 86 -13.63 -2.22 6.73
N ARG A 87 -12.82 -3.21 6.31
CA ARG A 87 -11.38 -3.05 6.08
C ARG A 87 -11.09 -2.21 4.84
N ALA A 88 -11.87 -2.38 3.77
CA ALA A 88 -11.76 -1.57 2.54
C ALA A 88 -11.99 -0.07 2.82
N LYS A 89 -12.89 0.29 3.74
CA LYS A 89 -13.06 1.69 4.20
C LYS A 89 -11.81 2.24 4.89
N GLY A 90 -11.14 1.43 5.70
CA GLY A 90 -9.86 1.80 6.31
C GLY A 90 -8.73 1.96 5.28
N LEU A 91 -8.70 1.07 4.29
CA LEU A 91 -7.80 1.15 3.14
C LEU A 91 -8.01 2.46 2.36
N LEU A 92 -9.25 2.78 2.00
CA LEU A 92 -9.58 4.02 1.28
C LEU A 92 -9.08 5.25 2.04
N LYS A 93 -9.33 5.32 3.35
CA LYS A 93 -8.84 6.42 4.19
C LYS A 93 -7.31 6.56 4.13
N ASN A 94 -6.57 5.45 4.18
CA ASN A 94 -5.11 5.48 4.10
C ASN A 94 -4.66 5.95 2.70
N ILE A 95 -5.26 5.46 1.62
CA ILE A 95 -4.97 5.90 0.25
C ILE A 95 -5.18 7.43 0.11
N GLU A 96 -6.26 7.97 0.67
CA GLU A 96 -6.53 9.41 0.68
C GLU A 96 -5.48 10.20 1.46
N VAL A 97 -5.10 9.74 2.66
CA VAL A 97 -4.07 10.38 3.49
C VAL A 97 -2.71 10.43 2.77
N PHE A 98 -2.37 9.38 2.02
CA PHE A 98 -1.13 9.33 1.24
C PHE A 98 -1.22 10.04 -0.13
N GLY A 99 -2.41 10.56 -0.50
CA GLY A 99 -2.59 11.34 -1.71
C GLY A 99 -2.43 10.56 -3.00
N ILE A 100 -2.71 9.25 -2.99
CA ILE A 100 -2.56 8.38 -4.17
C ILE A 100 -3.85 8.45 -5.00
N GLY A 101 -3.81 9.13 -6.15
CA GLY A 101 -5.00 9.44 -6.94
C GLY A 101 -5.40 8.39 -7.98
N ASN A 102 -4.47 7.52 -8.39
CA ASN A 102 -4.68 6.51 -9.44
C ASN A 102 -5.01 5.13 -8.87
N VAL A 103 -5.90 5.07 -7.86
CA VAL A 103 -6.30 3.84 -7.15
C VAL A 103 -7.80 3.62 -7.25
N LEU A 104 -8.19 2.37 -7.53
CA LEU A 104 -9.55 1.86 -7.35
C LEU A 104 -9.58 0.98 -6.10
N VAL A 105 -10.38 1.36 -5.12
CA VAL A 105 -10.59 0.53 -3.92
C VAL A 105 -11.84 -0.30 -4.10
N LEU A 106 -11.68 -1.62 -4.00
CA LEU A 106 -12.78 -2.58 -4.15
C LEU A 106 -13.02 -3.36 -2.86
N SER A 107 -14.22 -3.92 -2.76
CA SER A 107 -14.59 -4.88 -1.70
C SER A 107 -15.32 -6.06 -2.34
N GLU A 108 -14.56 -6.88 -3.04
CA GLU A 108 -15.08 -7.99 -3.85
C GLU A 108 -14.35 -9.31 -3.58
N GLU A 109 -15.03 -10.41 -3.92
CA GLU A 109 -14.41 -11.72 -3.98
C GLU A 109 -13.40 -11.77 -5.14
N PRO A 110 -12.21 -12.39 -4.96
CA PRO A 110 -11.18 -12.46 -5.99
C PRO A 110 -11.66 -13.02 -7.34
N GLY A 111 -12.54 -14.04 -7.33
CA GLY A 111 -13.11 -14.61 -8.54
C GLY A 111 -13.91 -13.61 -9.39
N LYS A 112 -14.63 -12.69 -8.75
CA LYS A 112 -15.35 -11.64 -9.47
C LYS A 112 -14.40 -10.61 -10.08
N ILE A 113 -13.26 -10.33 -9.42
CA ILE A 113 -12.26 -9.43 -9.97
C ILE A 113 -11.72 -10.00 -11.28
N GLU A 114 -11.45 -11.31 -11.33
CA GLU A 114 -11.02 -12.01 -12.54
C GLU A 114 -12.04 -11.87 -13.69
N GLU A 115 -13.34 -12.00 -13.41
CA GLU A 115 -14.39 -11.85 -14.41
C GLU A 115 -14.42 -10.46 -15.05
N TYR A 116 -14.21 -9.40 -14.27
CA TYR A 116 -14.26 -8.00 -14.76
C TYR A 116 -12.94 -7.52 -15.34
N PHE A 117 -11.82 -8.08 -14.92
CA PHE A 117 -10.47 -7.64 -15.26
C PHE A 117 -9.65 -8.77 -15.92
N THR A 118 -10.26 -9.55 -16.80
CA THR A 118 -9.59 -10.65 -17.53
C THR A 118 -8.34 -10.14 -18.25
N GLU A 119 -7.17 -10.72 -17.97
CA GLU A 119 -5.87 -10.39 -18.55
C GLU A 119 -5.51 -8.90 -18.50
N TYR A 120 -6.03 -8.16 -17.50
CA TYR A 120 -5.87 -6.70 -17.44
C TYR A 120 -4.59 -6.27 -16.70
N PHE A 121 -4.15 -7.01 -15.70
CA PHE A 121 -3.07 -6.60 -14.81
C PHE A 121 -1.69 -7.05 -15.29
N ASP A 122 -0.71 -6.15 -15.20
CA ASP A 122 0.69 -6.44 -15.46
C ASP A 122 1.37 -7.09 -14.25
N LYS A 123 0.90 -6.77 -13.03
CA LYS A 123 1.43 -7.26 -11.75
C LYS A 123 0.31 -7.57 -10.76
N ILE A 124 0.49 -8.63 -9.97
CA ILE A 124 -0.42 -9.05 -8.91
C ILE A 124 0.36 -9.37 -7.62
#